data_a4376f08f1517d5f3dadca643ee31bbb
#
_entry.id   a4376f08f1517d5f3dadca643ee31bbb
#
_cell.length_a   1.000
_cell.length_b   1.000
_cell.length_c   1.000
_cell.angle_alpha   90.00
_cell.angle_beta   90.00
_cell.angle_gamma   90.00
#
_symmetry.space_group_name_H-M   'P 1'
#
loop_
_entity.id
_entity.type
_entity.pdbx_description
1 polymer ?
#
loop_
_entity_poly.entity_id
_entity_poly.type
_entity_poly.pdbx_seq_one_letter_code
_entity_poly.pdbx_strand_id
1 'polypeptide(L)'
;MEDFVDRYANVAIAGPQYDHFAKSKCVHPAFCANTRIYSCLLIDNSLPHRWRGRYNEDTDLCLRVLKDGLCTVLFYAFTQEKATTMTMRGGNTDELYKDDGRLLMAQSLADQHPDVARVSWKFNRWQHHVDYRPFRRNALKYRDGYIPPSGIDEYGMRLVSVEEPSLFSEQAPCDARGLL
;
A
#
# COMPACT_ATOMS: atom_id res chain seq x y z
N MET A 1 9.30 11.18 4.13
CA MET A 1 8.65 10.47 3.01
C MET A 1 8.87 11.19 1.69
N GLU A 2 8.59 12.48 1.61
CA GLU A 2 8.77 13.28 0.39
C GLU A 2 10.18 13.15 -0.18
N ASP A 3 11.19 13.39 0.61
CA ASP A 3 12.59 13.26 0.19
C ASP A 3 12.93 11.86 -0.39
N PHE A 4 12.37 10.79 0.21
CA PHE A 4 12.55 9.46 -0.34
C PHE A 4 11.84 9.31 -1.70
N VAL A 5 10.61 9.78 -1.82
CA VAL A 5 9.83 9.68 -3.06
C VAL A 5 10.44 10.50 -4.17
N ASP A 6 11.00 11.65 -3.86
CA ASP A 6 11.64 12.56 -4.83
C ASP A 6 12.89 11.98 -5.49
N ARG A 7 13.44 10.91 -4.95
CA ARG A 7 14.56 10.17 -5.59
C ARG A 7 14.13 9.40 -6.84
N TYR A 8 12.82 9.11 -6.96
CA TYR A 8 12.28 8.21 -7.99
C TYR A 8 11.37 8.95 -8.97
N ALA A 9 11.50 8.62 -10.24
CA ALA A 9 10.70 9.20 -11.31
C ALA A 9 9.29 8.59 -11.43
N ASN A 10 9.05 7.43 -10.82
CA ASN A 10 7.84 6.65 -11.06
C ASN A 10 7.09 6.22 -9.78
N VAL A 11 7.33 6.88 -8.66
CA VAL A 11 6.50 6.69 -7.47
C VAL A 11 5.29 7.61 -7.57
N ALA A 12 4.11 7.02 -7.73
CA ALA A 12 2.86 7.73 -7.92
C ALA A 12 2.15 8.06 -6.60
N ILE A 13 2.21 7.11 -5.64
CA ILE A 13 1.53 7.23 -4.35
C ILE A 13 2.43 6.63 -3.28
N ALA A 14 2.55 7.31 -2.15
CA ALA A 14 3.25 6.81 -0.98
C ALA A 14 2.46 7.10 0.31
N GLY A 15 2.78 6.41 1.39
CA GLY A 15 2.19 6.69 2.69
C GLY A 15 2.70 5.76 3.78
N PRO A 16 2.44 6.09 5.06
CA PRO A 16 2.86 5.29 6.20
C PRO A 16 1.93 4.09 6.43
N GLN A 17 2.47 3.03 7.01
CA GLN A 17 1.70 1.88 7.46
C GLN A 17 0.92 2.21 8.76
N TYR A 18 -0.17 1.50 9.00
CA TYR A 18 -0.79 1.52 10.34
C TYR A 18 0.11 0.84 11.35
N ASP A 19 0.27 1.44 12.53
CA ASP A 19 1.08 0.93 13.62
C ASP A 19 0.70 -0.49 14.04
N HIS A 20 -0.60 -0.80 14.12
CA HIS A 20 -1.10 -2.12 14.51
C HIS A 20 -0.76 -3.24 13.50
N PHE A 21 -0.39 -2.90 12.26
CA PHE A 21 0.13 -3.85 11.27
C PHE A 21 1.66 -3.98 11.31
N ALA A 22 2.35 -3.00 11.88
CA ALA A 22 3.79 -3.04 12.13
C ALA A 22 4.06 -3.73 13.47
N LYS A 23 3.91 -5.05 13.53
CA LYS A 23 4.04 -5.83 14.77
C LYS A 23 5.45 -5.72 15.35
N SER A 24 5.57 -5.34 16.62
CA SER A 24 6.85 -5.11 17.32
C SER A 24 7.79 -6.32 17.38
N LYS A 25 7.26 -7.54 17.23
CA LYS A 25 8.04 -8.79 17.24
C LYS A 25 8.46 -9.26 15.84
N CYS A 26 8.13 -8.50 14.80
CA CYS A 26 8.42 -8.85 13.43
C CYS A 26 9.48 -7.89 12.88
N VAL A 27 10.42 -8.43 12.13
CA VAL A 27 11.31 -7.59 11.33
C VAL A 27 10.57 -7.20 10.05
N HIS A 28 10.40 -5.90 9.86
CA HIS A 28 9.80 -5.35 8.66
C HIS A 28 10.88 -4.66 7.82
N PRO A 29 10.80 -4.71 6.48
CA PRO A 29 11.60 -3.84 5.64
C PRO A 29 11.21 -2.37 5.90
N ALA A 30 12.09 -1.43 5.57
CA ALA A 30 11.78 -0.01 5.75
C ALA A 30 10.54 0.45 4.96
N PHE A 31 10.30 -0.18 3.82
CA PHE A 31 9.10 0.03 3.01
C PHE A 31 8.73 -1.23 2.21
N CYS A 32 7.50 -1.25 1.71
CA CYS A 32 7.00 -2.24 0.75
C CYS A 32 6.54 -1.52 -0.51
N ALA A 33 7.04 -1.95 -1.68
CA ALA A 33 6.60 -1.38 -2.95
C ALA A 33 5.38 -2.12 -3.52
N ASN A 34 4.63 -1.41 -4.35
CA ASN A 34 3.57 -1.95 -5.21
C ASN A 34 2.45 -2.65 -4.45
N THR A 35 1.97 -1.99 -3.42
CA THR A 35 0.82 -2.39 -2.62
C THR A 35 -0.14 -1.21 -2.43
N ARG A 36 -1.27 -1.43 -1.78
CA ARG A 36 -2.20 -0.34 -1.46
C ARG A 36 -1.61 0.60 -0.42
N ILE A 37 -1.93 1.87 -0.56
CA ILE A 37 -1.69 2.92 0.43
C ILE A 37 -3.07 3.44 0.84
N TYR A 38 -3.30 3.68 2.12
CA TYR A 38 -4.59 4.13 2.60
C TYR A 38 -4.50 5.09 3.78
N SER A 39 -5.51 5.91 3.94
CA SER A 39 -5.72 6.94 4.96
C SER A 39 -4.81 8.15 4.85
N CYS A 40 -3.49 8.00 4.88
CA CYS A 40 -2.55 9.10 4.69
C CYS A 40 -1.77 8.85 3.39
N LEU A 41 -2.03 9.68 2.39
CA LEU A 41 -1.49 9.50 1.05
C LEU A 41 -0.70 10.74 0.63
N LEU A 42 0.52 10.50 0.21
CA LEU A 42 1.32 11.43 -0.59
C LEU A 42 1.13 11.04 -2.05
N ILE A 43 0.56 11.94 -2.85
CA ILE A 43 0.16 11.66 -4.24
C ILE A 43 0.90 12.60 -5.17
N ASP A 44 1.45 12.08 -6.25
CA ASP A 44 1.98 12.91 -7.33
C ASP A 44 0.83 13.65 -8.04
N ASN A 45 0.84 14.97 -7.94
CA ASN A 45 -0.23 15.82 -8.50
C ASN A 45 -0.25 15.83 -10.03
N SER A 46 0.79 15.36 -10.70
CA SER A 46 0.84 15.26 -12.16
C SER A 46 0.05 14.07 -12.72
N LEU A 47 -0.42 13.15 -11.84
CA LEU A 47 -1.19 11.99 -12.26
C LEU A 47 -2.50 12.39 -12.97
N PRO A 48 -2.84 11.75 -14.09
CA PRO A 48 -4.10 11.99 -14.80
C PRO A 48 -5.31 11.42 -14.06
N HIS A 49 -5.07 10.49 -13.14
CA HIS A 49 -6.14 9.83 -12.38
C HIS A 49 -6.83 10.78 -11.42
N ARG A 50 -8.14 10.58 -11.26
CA ARG A 50 -8.97 11.26 -10.26
C ARG A 50 -9.71 10.21 -9.44
N TRP A 51 -10.14 10.59 -8.24
CA TRP A 51 -10.99 9.76 -7.40
C TRP A 51 -12.24 9.33 -8.16
N ARG A 52 -12.62 8.09 -8.03
CA ARG A 52 -13.84 7.55 -8.61
C ARG A 52 -14.44 6.49 -7.68
N GLY A 53 -15.72 6.25 -7.85
CA GLY A 53 -16.43 5.29 -7.02
C GLY A 53 -16.79 5.85 -5.63
N ARG A 54 -17.61 5.09 -4.93
CA ARG A 54 -18.09 5.43 -3.58
C ARG A 54 -17.28 4.72 -2.49
N TYR A 55 -16.59 3.64 -2.85
CA TYR A 55 -15.91 2.73 -1.92
C TYR A 55 -14.51 2.40 -2.39
N ASN A 56 -13.61 2.20 -1.41
CA ASN A 56 -12.22 1.76 -1.67
C ASN A 56 -11.47 2.64 -2.68
N GLU A 57 -11.74 3.93 -2.67
CA GLU A 57 -11.18 4.92 -3.59
C GLU A 57 -9.65 4.95 -3.55
N ASP A 58 -9.07 4.75 -2.38
CA ASP A 58 -7.62 4.64 -2.17
C ASP A 58 -7.04 3.39 -2.84
N THR A 59 -7.68 2.24 -2.66
CA THR A 59 -7.27 0.98 -3.27
C THR A 59 -7.47 1.02 -4.79
N ASP A 60 -8.58 1.57 -5.28
CA ASP A 60 -8.83 1.77 -6.71
C ASP A 60 -7.75 2.66 -7.34
N LEU A 61 -7.40 3.79 -6.71
CA LEU A 61 -6.37 4.67 -7.23
C LEU A 61 -5.01 3.98 -7.27
N CYS A 62 -4.63 3.26 -6.21
CA CYS A 62 -3.40 2.47 -6.17
C CYS A 62 -3.35 1.43 -7.30
N LEU A 63 -4.44 0.71 -7.54
CA LEU A 63 -4.48 -0.30 -8.60
C LEU A 63 -4.36 0.30 -10.00
N ARG A 64 -4.96 1.46 -10.25
CA ARG A 64 -4.85 2.14 -11.54
C ARG A 64 -3.41 2.59 -11.83
N VAL A 65 -2.76 3.23 -10.88
CA VAL A 65 -1.35 3.65 -11.09
C VAL A 65 -0.41 2.46 -11.22
N LEU A 66 -0.66 1.36 -10.50
CA LEU A 66 0.11 0.12 -10.63
C LEU A 66 -0.08 -0.53 -12.01
N LYS A 67 -1.28 -0.50 -12.57
CA LYS A 67 -1.58 -0.99 -13.94
C LYS A 67 -0.89 -0.17 -15.01
N ASP A 68 -0.68 1.12 -14.78
CA ASP A 68 0.09 1.99 -15.67
C ASP A 68 1.62 1.77 -15.59
N GLY A 69 2.06 0.83 -14.75
CA GLY A 69 3.49 0.53 -14.57
C GLY A 69 4.22 1.47 -13.61
N LEU A 70 3.47 2.36 -12.92
CA LEU A 70 3.99 3.19 -11.84
C LEU A 70 4.12 2.38 -10.54
N CYS A 71 4.74 2.96 -9.54
CA CYS A 71 4.96 2.34 -8.22
C CYS A 71 4.16 3.03 -7.13
N THR A 72 3.82 2.26 -6.10
CA THR A 72 3.38 2.77 -4.80
C THR A 72 4.40 2.38 -3.73
N VAL A 73 4.53 3.18 -2.67
CA VAL A 73 5.47 2.94 -1.56
C VAL A 73 4.76 3.03 -0.22
N LEU A 74 4.65 1.90 0.47
CA LEU A 74 4.12 1.80 1.82
C LEU A 74 5.28 1.76 2.82
N PHE A 75 5.46 2.82 3.60
CA PHE A 75 6.53 2.91 4.58
C PHE A 75 6.20 2.14 5.85
N TYR A 76 7.13 1.28 6.29
CA TYR A 76 7.14 0.67 7.63
C TYR A 76 8.04 1.44 8.59
N ALA A 77 9.02 2.19 8.08
CA ALA A 77 9.86 3.07 8.88
C ALA A 77 9.08 4.24 9.51
N PHE A 78 7.92 4.56 8.93
CA PHE A 78 6.98 5.55 9.45
C PHE A 78 5.62 4.90 9.62
N THR A 79 5.02 5.02 10.79
CA THR A 79 3.70 4.46 11.07
C THR A 79 2.72 5.55 11.45
N GLN A 80 1.44 5.27 11.27
CA GLN A 80 0.35 6.14 11.71
C GLN A 80 -0.61 5.36 12.60
N GLU A 81 -1.08 6.01 13.65
CA GLU A 81 -2.19 5.52 14.42
C GLU A 81 -3.50 5.91 13.75
N LYS A 82 -4.45 5.01 13.75
CA LYS A 82 -5.80 5.26 13.27
C LYS A 82 -6.82 4.68 14.24
N ALA A 83 -7.79 5.50 14.60
CA ALA A 83 -8.94 5.01 15.34
C ALA A 83 -9.64 3.88 14.57
N THR A 84 -10.12 2.87 15.30
CA THR A 84 -10.85 1.75 14.70
C THR A 84 -12.03 2.27 13.88
N THR A 85 -12.16 1.81 12.64
CA THR A 85 -13.28 2.18 11.77
C THR A 85 -14.60 1.86 12.47
N MET A 86 -15.56 2.77 12.42
CA MET A 86 -16.90 2.69 13.05
C MET A 86 -16.94 2.99 14.56
N THR A 87 -15.86 3.43 15.18
CA THR A 87 -15.86 3.81 16.60
C THR A 87 -16.03 5.31 16.84
N MET A 88 -15.84 6.12 15.81
CA MET A 88 -16.02 7.58 15.90
C MET A 88 -17.41 7.99 15.43
N ARG A 89 -18.03 8.95 16.13
CA ARG A 89 -19.30 9.56 15.68
C ARG A 89 -19.08 10.46 14.47
N GLY A 90 -20.00 10.39 13.53
CA GLY A 90 -19.99 11.19 12.30
C GLY A 90 -19.43 10.44 11.08
N GLY A 91 -19.41 11.11 9.93
CA GLY A 91 -19.09 10.51 8.66
C GLY A 91 -20.22 9.64 8.07
N ASN A 92 -19.93 8.99 6.96
CA ASN A 92 -20.92 8.18 6.22
C ASN A 92 -21.02 6.75 6.74
N THR A 93 -20.54 6.46 7.97
CA THR A 93 -20.41 5.09 8.49
C THR A 93 -21.76 4.36 8.50
N ASP A 94 -22.80 4.98 9.04
CA ASP A 94 -24.11 4.36 9.17
C ASP A 94 -24.76 4.08 7.82
N GLU A 95 -24.52 4.94 6.85
CA GLU A 95 -25.03 4.79 5.50
C GLU A 95 -24.25 3.76 4.68
N LEU A 96 -22.90 3.80 4.77
CA LEU A 96 -22.02 2.93 3.98
C LEU A 96 -22.03 1.47 4.42
N TYR A 97 -22.26 1.20 5.71
CA TYR A 97 -22.20 -0.16 6.27
C TYR A 97 -23.57 -0.77 6.57
N LYS A 98 -24.66 -0.04 6.26
CA LYS A 98 -26.02 -0.55 6.36
C LYS A 98 -26.27 -1.65 5.33
N ASP A 99 -27.09 -2.63 5.66
CA ASP A 99 -27.61 -3.66 4.74
C ASP A 99 -26.50 -4.37 3.92
N ASP A 100 -25.51 -4.97 4.58
CA ASP A 100 -24.36 -5.62 3.93
C ASP A 100 -23.44 -4.68 3.13
N GLY A 101 -23.33 -3.42 3.52
CA GLY A 101 -22.47 -2.44 2.87
C GLY A 101 -21.03 -2.92 2.61
N ARG A 102 -20.53 -3.83 3.45
CA ARG A 102 -19.20 -4.46 3.24
C ARG A 102 -19.16 -5.34 2.00
N LEU A 103 -20.25 -6.09 1.71
CA LEU A 103 -20.37 -6.87 0.48
C LEU A 103 -20.38 -5.94 -0.74
N LEU A 104 -21.18 -4.88 -0.69
CA LEU A 104 -21.26 -3.91 -1.78
C LEU A 104 -19.90 -3.21 -2.02
N MET A 105 -19.17 -2.87 -0.96
CA MET A 105 -17.81 -2.30 -1.05
C MET A 105 -16.83 -3.29 -1.70
N ALA A 106 -16.88 -4.56 -1.31
CA ALA A 106 -16.02 -5.60 -1.87
C ALA A 106 -16.34 -5.88 -3.33
N GLN A 107 -17.63 -5.96 -3.66
CA GLN A 107 -18.13 -6.18 -5.03
C GLN A 107 -17.73 -5.02 -5.94
N SER A 108 -17.95 -3.78 -5.51
CA SER A 108 -17.57 -2.58 -6.29
C SER A 108 -16.11 -2.58 -6.71
N LEU A 109 -15.19 -2.98 -5.83
CA LEU A 109 -13.77 -3.07 -6.18
C LEU A 109 -13.49 -4.24 -7.12
N ALA A 110 -14.11 -5.41 -6.89
CA ALA A 110 -13.95 -6.57 -7.75
C ALA A 110 -14.48 -6.31 -9.18
N ASP A 111 -15.60 -5.60 -9.31
CA ASP A 111 -16.18 -5.23 -10.61
C ASP A 111 -15.27 -4.24 -11.37
N GLN A 112 -14.59 -3.34 -10.67
CA GLN A 112 -13.67 -2.37 -11.27
C GLN A 112 -12.32 -2.99 -11.65
N HIS A 113 -11.90 -4.05 -10.95
CA HIS A 113 -10.60 -4.70 -11.13
C HIS A 113 -10.72 -6.23 -11.15
N PRO A 114 -11.52 -6.83 -12.07
CA PRO A 114 -11.80 -8.27 -12.08
C PRO A 114 -10.57 -9.14 -12.35
N ASP A 115 -9.51 -8.55 -12.88
CA ASP A 115 -8.23 -9.18 -13.16
C ASP A 115 -7.38 -9.44 -11.91
N VAL A 116 -7.55 -8.64 -10.84
CA VAL A 116 -6.72 -8.70 -9.63
C VAL A 116 -7.51 -8.66 -8.33
N ALA A 117 -8.78 -8.30 -8.35
CA ALA A 117 -9.61 -8.20 -7.16
C ALA A 117 -10.78 -9.19 -7.20
N ARG A 118 -11.13 -9.71 -6.04
CA ARG A 118 -12.28 -10.60 -5.86
C ARG A 118 -12.93 -10.39 -4.50
N VAL A 119 -14.19 -10.75 -4.38
CA VAL A 119 -14.90 -10.83 -3.10
C VAL A 119 -14.45 -12.07 -2.34
N SER A 120 -14.23 -11.96 -1.05
CA SER A 120 -13.88 -13.06 -0.16
C SER A 120 -14.57 -12.94 1.19
N TRP A 121 -14.82 -14.08 1.82
CA TRP A 121 -15.30 -14.15 3.20
C TRP A 121 -14.13 -14.49 4.10
N LYS A 122 -13.70 -13.54 4.97
CA LYS A 122 -12.63 -13.72 5.95
C LYS A 122 -12.96 -12.94 7.23
N PHE A 123 -12.47 -13.41 8.35
CA PHE A 123 -12.68 -12.79 9.66
C PHE A 123 -14.15 -12.50 9.96
N ASN A 124 -15.01 -13.46 9.60
CA ASN A 124 -16.46 -13.39 9.76
C ASN A 124 -17.13 -12.18 9.09
N ARG A 125 -16.61 -11.78 7.92
CA ARG A 125 -17.16 -10.65 7.14
C ARG A 125 -16.79 -10.75 5.67
N TRP A 126 -17.61 -10.14 4.82
CA TRP A 126 -17.27 -9.89 3.42
C TRP A 126 -16.17 -8.83 3.30
N GLN A 127 -15.24 -9.07 2.41
CA GLN A 127 -14.18 -8.11 2.08
C GLN A 127 -13.62 -8.38 0.68
N HIS A 128 -13.02 -7.36 0.09
CA HIS A 128 -12.25 -7.54 -1.13
C HIS A 128 -10.90 -8.21 -0.81
N HIS A 129 -10.42 -8.98 -1.76
CA HIS A 129 -9.06 -9.51 -1.78
C HIS A 129 -8.39 -9.08 -3.07
N VAL A 130 -7.22 -8.46 -2.98
CA VAL A 130 -6.44 -8.01 -4.14
C VAL A 130 -5.17 -8.84 -4.26
N ASP A 131 -4.88 -9.30 -5.47
CA ASP A 131 -3.62 -9.94 -5.81
C ASP A 131 -2.64 -8.90 -6.36
N TYR A 132 -1.65 -8.54 -5.55
CA TYR A 132 -0.59 -7.59 -5.95
C TYR A 132 0.60 -8.25 -6.66
N ARG A 133 0.63 -9.58 -6.82
CA ARG A 133 1.75 -10.28 -7.48
C ARG A 133 2.03 -9.81 -8.91
N PRO A 134 1.03 -9.50 -9.75
CA PRO A 134 1.29 -8.99 -11.10
C PRO A 134 2.11 -7.69 -11.13
N PHE A 135 2.03 -6.87 -10.08
CA PHE A 135 2.71 -5.57 -10.00
C PHE A 135 4.13 -5.64 -9.46
N ARG A 136 4.61 -6.81 -9.01
CA ARG A 136 5.98 -6.98 -8.51
C ARG A 136 7.06 -6.64 -9.55
N ARG A 137 6.70 -6.67 -10.83
CA ARG A 137 7.57 -6.26 -11.95
C ARG A 137 7.75 -4.76 -12.09
N ASN A 138 6.90 -3.95 -11.47
CA ASN A 138 7.06 -2.48 -11.49
C ASN A 138 8.25 -2.14 -10.60
N ALA A 139 9.39 -1.81 -11.22
CA ALA A 139 10.62 -1.47 -10.51
C ALA A 139 10.68 0.03 -10.21
N LEU A 140 11.19 0.41 -9.05
CA LEU A 140 11.52 1.79 -8.73
C LEU A 140 12.61 2.29 -9.69
N LYS A 141 12.43 3.48 -10.27
CA LYS A 141 13.36 4.09 -11.21
C LYS A 141 13.84 5.41 -10.64
N TYR A 142 15.12 5.55 -10.42
CA TYR A 142 15.69 6.82 -10.00
C TYR A 142 15.42 7.92 -11.02
N ARG A 143 15.30 9.14 -10.54
CA ARG A 143 15.29 10.32 -11.39
C ARG A 143 16.64 10.48 -12.10
N ASP A 144 16.60 11.03 -13.28
CA ASP A 144 17.82 11.33 -14.03
C ASP A 144 18.74 12.24 -13.21
N GLY A 145 20.02 11.87 -13.13
CA GLY A 145 21.03 12.58 -12.37
C GLY A 145 21.03 12.30 -10.86
N TYR A 146 20.11 11.50 -10.32
CA TYR A 146 20.15 11.09 -8.92
C TYR A 146 21.25 10.04 -8.69
N ILE A 147 22.16 10.33 -7.77
CA ILE A 147 23.23 9.41 -7.37
C ILE A 147 22.86 8.87 -5.97
N PRO A 148 22.56 7.56 -5.84
CA PRO A 148 22.27 6.99 -4.54
C PRO A 148 23.46 7.15 -3.58
N PRO A 149 23.22 7.54 -2.31
CA PRO A 149 24.29 7.60 -1.32
C PRO A 149 24.85 6.20 -1.09
N SER A 150 26.18 6.13 -0.92
CA SER A 150 26.83 4.88 -0.50
C SER A 150 26.66 4.70 1.01
N GLY A 151 26.16 3.54 1.44
CA GLY A 151 26.02 3.21 2.86
C GLY A 151 24.59 3.35 3.38
N ILE A 152 24.46 3.69 4.66
CA ILE A 152 23.18 3.89 5.34
C ILE A 152 22.78 5.36 5.14
N ASP A 153 21.58 5.61 4.64
CA ASP A 153 21.06 6.97 4.48
C ASP A 153 20.61 7.57 5.84
N GLU A 154 20.20 8.83 5.82
CA GLU A 154 19.73 9.57 6.99
C GLU A 154 18.47 9.00 7.66
N TYR A 155 17.77 8.10 6.97
CA TYR A 155 16.63 7.36 7.52
C TYR A 155 17.03 6.00 8.12
N GLY A 156 18.32 5.69 8.17
CA GLY A 156 18.82 4.39 8.61
C GLY A 156 18.58 3.27 7.60
N MET A 157 18.27 3.61 6.34
CA MET A 157 18.02 2.64 5.28
C MET A 157 19.30 2.43 4.46
N ARG A 158 19.57 1.17 4.16
CA ARG A 158 20.66 0.77 3.27
C ARG A 158 20.08 0.20 1.98
N LEU A 159 20.56 0.67 0.84
CA LEU A 159 20.33 0.01 -0.44
C LEU A 159 21.08 -1.32 -0.46
N VAL A 160 20.33 -2.42 -0.60
CA VAL A 160 20.92 -3.74 -0.83
C VAL A 160 20.60 -4.19 -2.24
N SER A 161 21.61 -4.73 -2.93
CA SER A 161 21.40 -5.39 -4.22
C SER A 161 20.50 -6.61 -4.02
N VAL A 162 19.60 -6.86 -4.98
CA VAL A 162 18.75 -8.06 -4.98
C VAL A 162 19.57 -9.34 -5.11
N GLU A 163 20.83 -9.24 -5.55
CA GLU A 163 21.77 -10.35 -5.70
C GLU A 163 22.52 -10.72 -4.42
N GLU A 164 22.53 -9.83 -3.41
CA GLU A 164 23.07 -10.18 -2.09
C GLU A 164 22.05 -11.03 -1.33
N PRO A 165 22.44 -12.20 -0.78
CA PRO A 165 21.55 -12.95 0.09
C PRO A 165 21.16 -12.06 1.25
N SER A 166 19.85 -11.79 1.39
CA SER A 166 19.35 -10.87 2.39
C SER A 166 19.79 -11.35 3.77
N LEU A 167 20.40 -10.47 4.55
CA LEU A 167 20.67 -10.69 5.98
C LEU A 167 19.39 -11.02 6.79
N PHE A 168 18.25 -11.02 6.13
CA PHE A 168 16.92 -11.29 6.66
C PHE A 168 16.39 -12.70 6.32
N SER A 169 17.22 -13.57 5.69
CA SER A 169 16.78 -14.91 5.27
C SER A 169 16.60 -15.93 6.41
N GLU A 170 17.05 -15.64 7.62
CA GLU A 170 16.91 -16.55 8.76
C GLU A 170 15.69 -16.29 9.67
N GLN A 171 15.02 -15.16 9.51
CA GLN A 171 13.76 -14.93 10.22
C GLN A 171 12.63 -14.98 9.18
N ALA A 172 11.76 -15.99 9.31
CA ALA A 172 10.59 -16.11 8.46
C ALA A 172 9.89 -14.73 8.37
N PRO A 173 9.67 -14.18 7.17
CA PRO A 173 8.98 -12.92 7.03
C PRO A 173 7.65 -13.06 7.76
N CYS A 174 7.29 -12.07 8.58
CA CYS A 174 5.93 -11.96 9.08
C CYS A 174 5.03 -11.99 7.85
N ASP A 175 4.32 -13.09 7.70
CA ASP A 175 3.57 -13.37 6.48
C ASP A 175 2.55 -12.24 6.28
N ALA A 176 2.85 -11.33 5.37
CA ALA A 176 1.91 -10.29 4.94
C ALA A 176 0.60 -10.90 4.40
N ARG A 177 0.56 -12.22 4.22
CA ARG A 177 -0.61 -12.99 3.79
C ARG A 177 -1.71 -13.10 4.86
N GLY A 178 -1.44 -12.73 6.10
CA GLY A 178 -2.42 -12.75 7.21
C GLY A 178 -3.22 -11.46 7.39
N LEU A 179 -2.96 -10.42 6.61
CA LEU A 179 -3.51 -9.07 6.83
C LEU A 179 -4.31 -8.53 5.61
N LEU A 180 -4.82 -9.40 4.77
CA LEU A 180 -5.77 -9.05 3.71
C LEU A 180 -7.16 -9.52 4.06
#